data_8515872a6264d8433555e75686d777c0
#
_entry.id   8515872a6264d8433555e75686d777c0
#
_cell.length_a   1.000
_cell.length_b   1.000
_cell.length_c   1.000
_cell.angle_alpha   90.00
_cell.angle_beta   90.00
_cell.angle_gamma   90.00
#
_symmetry.space_group_name_H-M   'P 1'
#
loop_
_entity.id
_entity.type
_entity.pdbx_description
1 polymer ?
#
loop_
_entity_poly.entity_id
_entity_poly.type
_entity_poly.pdbx_seq_one_letter_code
_entity_poly.pdbx_strand_id
1 'polypeptide(L)'
;MDNVDIEHSLSKLYSNLGSSLIEATPEHWNSAILHMKTEENGVSHYIESDEGHSDIVMCTDEIIEASCQIIKELETHNKMYKKATLRVWLSEESKWKFQFER
;
A
#
# COMPACT_ATOMS: atom_id res chain seq x y z
N MET A 1 12.51 -19.83 9.36
CA MET A 1 12.59 -19.36 9.76
C MET A 1 12.12 -18.51 9.56
N ASP A 2 11.83 -18.00 9.02
CA ASP A 2 11.30 -17.77 9.57
C ASP A 2 10.31 -16.84 9.31
N ASN A 3 9.01 -17.11 9.65
CA ASN A 3 7.88 -16.20 9.53
C ASN A 3 8.16 -14.86 10.20
N VAL A 4 8.95 -14.90 11.23
CA VAL A 4 9.33 -13.67 11.95
C VAL A 4 10.13 -12.74 11.07
N ASP A 5 11.09 -13.28 10.31
CA ASP A 5 11.93 -12.47 9.45
C ASP A 5 11.15 -11.86 8.29
N ILE A 6 10.28 -12.64 7.65
CA ILE A 6 9.50 -12.13 6.54
C ILE A 6 8.49 -11.07 7.02
N GLU A 7 7.87 -11.29 8.17
CA GLU A 7 6.93 -10.33 8.73
C GLU A 7 7.62 -9.01 9.08
N HIS A 8 8.84 -9.07 9.58
CA HIS A 8 9.60 -7.87 9.89
C HIS A 8 9.91 -7.08 8.61
N SER A 9 10.40 -7.78 7.58
CA SER A 9 10.70 -7.16 6.28
C SER A 9 9.45 -6.55 5.66
N LEU A 10 8.34 -7.30 5.69
CA LEU A 10 7.09 -6.84 5.10
C LEU A 10 6.53 -5.64 5.86
N SER A 11 6.64 -5.62 7.18
CA SER A 11 6.16 -4.51 7.98
C SER A 11 6.83 -3.22 7.57
N LYS A 12 8.13 -3.26 7.35
CA LYS A 12 8.90 -2.10 6.89
C LYS A 12 8.46 -1.66 5.50
N LEU A 13 8.28 -2.62 4.60
CA LEU A 13 7.84 -2.32 3.24
C LEU A 13 6.42 -1.76 3.22
N TYR A 14 5.52 -2.28 4.04
CA TYR A 14 4.17 -1.75 4.16
C TYR A 14 4.19 -0.32 4.68
N SER A 15 5.05 -0.04 5.64
CA SER A 15 5.21 1.30 6.19
C SER A 15 5.71 2.27 5.13
N ASN A 16 6.68 1.84 4.31
CA ASN A 16 7.19 2.66 3.20
C ASN A 16 6.09 2.94 2.19
N LEU A 17 5.31 1.93 1.85
CA LEU A 17 4.22 2.10 0.89
C LEU A 17 3.15 3.04 1.46
N GLY A 18 2.83 2.88 2.75
CA GLY A 18 1.87 3.75 3.43
C GLY A 18 2.30 5.19 3.42
N SER A 19 3.58 5.45 3.70
CA SER A 19 4.12 6.82 3.67
C SER A 19 4.04 7.43 2.28
N SER A 20 4.36 6.64 1.26
CA SER A 20 4.29 7.10 -0.13
C SER A 20 2.85 7.42 -0.53
N LEU A 21 1.91 6.60 -0.07
CA LEU A 21 0.49 6.82 -0.34
C LEU A 21 0.00 8.13 0.32
N ILE A 22 0.37 8.34 1.57
CA ILE A 22 0.00 9.55 2.30
C ILE A 22 0.54 10.79 1.60
N GLU A 23 1.78 10.74 1.15
CA GLU A 23 2.40 11.86 0.44
C GLU A 23 1.72 12.16 -0.89
N ALA A 24 1.17 11.15 -1.53
CA ALA A 24 0.53 11.31 -2.83
C ALA A 24 -0.89 11.86 -2.75
N THR A 25 -1.53 11.77 -1.57
CA THR A 25 -2.92 12.21 -1.42
C THR A 25 -3.00 13.66 -1.00
N PRO A 26 -4.10 14.38 -1.38
CA PRO A 26 -4.29 15.76 -0.96
C PRO A 26 -4.35 15.89 0.57
N GLU A 27 -3.93 17.04 1.07
CA GLU A 27 -3.89 17.29 2.52
C GLU A 27 -5.25 17.17 3.21
N HIS A 28 -6.32 17.44 2.49
CA HIS A 28 -7.66 17.36 3.08
C HIS A 28 -8.18 15.93 3.20
N TRP A 29 -7.46 14.95 2.66
CA TRP A 29 -7.84 13.54 2.81
C TRP A 29 -7.31 13.03 4.15
N ASN A 30 -8.19 12.42 4.93
CA ASN A 30 -7.82 11.81 6.20
C ASN A 30 -7.70 10.29 6.12
N SER A 31 -7.94 9.74 4.93
CA SER A 31 -7.79 8.32 4.67
C SER A 31 -7.68 8.07 3.18
N ALA A 32 -7.14 6.93 2.82
CA ALA A 32 -7.03 6.52 1.41
C ALA A 32 -6.88 5.01 1.35
N ILE A 33 -7.27 4.45 0.21
CA ILE A 33 -7.12 3.02 -0.05
C ILE A 33 -6.35 2.88 -1.36
N LEU A 34 -5.26 2.13 -1.31
CA LEU A 34 -4.51 1.78 -2.52
C LEU A 34 -4.91 0.36 -2.91
N HIS A 35 -5.43 0.21 -4.11
CA HIS A 35 -5.79 -1.08 -4.67
C HIS A 35 -4.67 -1.56 -5.57
N MET A 36 -4.25 -2.80 -5.38
CA MET A 36 -3.18 -3.42 -6.15
C MET A 36 -3.66 -4.74 -6.70
N LYS A 37 -3.40 -4.97 -7.96
CA LYS A 37 -3.79 -6.23 -8.61
C LYS A 37 -2.65 -6.73 -9.47
N THR A 38 -2.24 -7.99 -9.26
CA THR A 38 -1.22 -8.60 -10.12
C THR A 38 -1.90 -9.20 -11.35
N GLU A 39 -1.31 -8.96 -12.50
CA GLU A 39 -1.80 -9.44 -13.78
C GLU A 39 -0.66 -10.10 -14.54
N GLU A 40 -0.95 -10.76 -15.65
CA GLU A 40 0.06 -11.43 -16.44
C GLU A 40 1.21 -10.52 -16.84
N ASN A 41 0.90 -9.28 -17.17
CA ASN A 41 1.88 -8.34 -17.70
C ASN A 41 2.30 -7.27 -16.70
N GLY A 42 2.03 -7.48 -15.42
CA GLY A 42 2.46 -6.52 -14.43
C GLY A 42 1.47 -6.35 -13.29
N VAL A 43 1.50 -5.18 -12.70
CA VAL A 43 0.68 -4.86 -11.54
C VAL A 43 -0.08 -3.57 -11.83
N SER A 44 -1.39 -3.59 -11.62
CA SER A 44 -2.18 -2.36 -11.73
C SER A 44 -2.44 -1.79 -10.34
N HIS A 45 -2.52 -0.47 -10.29
CA HIS A 45 -2.70 0.27 -9.05
C HIS A 45 -3.72 1.38 -9.25
N TYR A 46 -4.57 1.60 -8.25
CA TYR A 46 -5.34 2.84 -8.22
C TYR A 46 -5.63 3.23 -6.78
N ILE A 47 -5.86 4.52 -6.57
CA ILE A 47 -6.08 5.10 -5.25
C ILE A 47 -7.53 5.56 -5.16
N GLU A 48 -8.18 5.17 -4.07
CA GLU A 48 -9.58 5.49 -3.82
C GLU A 48 -9.71 6.28 -2.54
N SER A 49 -10.62 7.25 -2.52
CA SER A 49 -10.95 7.96 -1.29
C SER A 49 -11.96 7.18 -0.49
N ASP A 50 -11.62 6.88 0.76
CA ASP A 50 -12.51 6.21 1.69
C ASP A 50 -13.58 7.18 2.23
N GLU A 51 -13.38 8.47 2.01
CA GLU A 51 -14.28 9.50 2.50
C GLU A 51 -15.19 10.08 1.42
N GLY A 52 -15.10 9.58 0.21
CA GLY A 52 -15.94 10.03 -0.88
C GLY A 52 -15.46 11.29 -1.59
N HIS A 53 -14.18 11.63 -1.45
CA HIS A 53 -13.62 12.76 -2.19
C HIS A 53 -13.59 12.45 -3.69
N SER A 54 -13.77 13.46 -4.51
CA SER A 54 -13.78 13.31 -5.96
C SER A 54 -12.43 13.61 -6.60
N ASP A 55 -11.43 13.97 -5.82
CA ASP A 55 -10.09 14.24 -6.35
C ASP A 55 -9.55 12.99 -7.04
N ILE A 56 -8.88 13.18 -8.15
CA ILE A 56 -8.21 12.10 -8.87
C ILE A 56 -6.75 12.10 -8.42
N VAL A 57 -6.33 11.00 -7.81
CA VAL A 57 -4.96 10.86 -7.32
C VAL A 57 -4.25 9.78 -8.12
N MET A 58 -3.15 10.16 -8.75
CA MET A 58 -2.35 9.24 -9.56
C MET A 58 -1.31 8.56 -8.69
N CYS A 59 -1.03 7.30 -8.98
CA CYS A 59 0.03 6.59 -8.28
C CYS A 59 1.38 7.17 -8.71
N THR A 60 2.19 7.50 -7.73
CA THR A 60 3.53 8.04 -7.97
C THR A 60 4.51 6.89 -8.23
N ASP A 61 5.68 7.24 -8.74
CA ASP A 61 6.74 6.26 -8.95
C ASP A 61 7.15 5.61 -7.63
N GLU A 62 7.13 6.39 -6.55
CA GLU A 62 7.46 5.89 -5.21
C GLU A 62 6.47 4.82 -4.76
N ILE A 63 5.18 5.01 -5.03
CA ILE A 63 4.15 4.03 -4.70
C ILE A 63 4.38 2.75 -5.50
N ILE A 64 4.60 2.88 -6.79
CA ILE A 64 4.80 1.72 -7.68
C ILE A 64 6.06 0.95 -7.26
N GLU A 65 7.13 1.66 -6.99
CA GLU A 65 8.38 1.05 -6.58
C GLU A 65 8.24 0.31 -5.24
N ALA A 66 7.60 0.93 -4.26
CA ALA A 66 7.39 0.30 -2.96
C ALA A 66 6.49 -0.93 -3.09
N SER A 67 5.46 -0.86 -3.93
CA SER A 67 4.59 -2.00 -4.20
C SER A 67 5.36 -3.15 -4.84
N CYS A 68 6.22 -2.84 -5.79
CA CYS A 68 7.04 -3.86 -6.46
C CYS A 68 8.00 -4.55 -5.49
N GLN A 69 8.53 -3.81 -4.53
CA GLN A 69 9.40 -4.39 -3.50
C GLN A 69 8.63 -5.39 -2.63
N ILE A 70 7.39 -5.07 -2.30
CA ILE A 70 6.53 -5.99 -1.54
C ILE A 70 6.28 -7.26 -2.34
N ILE A 71 5.95 -7.13 -3.61
CA ILE A 71 5.70 -8.27 -4.49
C ILE A 71 6.93 -9.16 -4.56
N LYS A 72 8.10 -8.56 -4.71
CA LYS A 72 9.37 -9.27 -4.81
C LYS A 72 9.62 -10.08 -3.53
N GLU A 73 9.39 -9.48 -2.38
CA GLU A 73 9.56 -10.16 -1.10
C GLU A 73 8.58 -11.32 -0.95
N LEU A 74 7.30 -11.10 -1.30
CA LEU A 74 6.29 -12.14 -1.23
C LEU A 74 6.59 -13.29 -2.20
N GLU A 75 7.07 -12.96 -3.39
CA GLU A 75 7.44 -13.94 -4.40
C GLU A 75 8.56 -14.84 -3.91
N THR A 76 9.55 -14.26 -3.26
CA THR A 76 10.68 -14.99 -2.69
C THR A 76 10.20 -16.03 -1.67
N HIS A 77 9.09 -15.78 -1.00
CA HIS A 77 8.55 -16.68 0.02
C HIS A 77 7.30 -17.43 -0.45
N ASN A 78 7.01 -17.43 -1.74
CA ASN A 78 5.85 -18.11 -2.32
C ASN A 78 4.52 -17.66 -1.72
N LYS A 79 4.41 -16.37 -1.46
CA LYS A 79 3.20 -15.79 -0.84
C LYS A 79 2.56 -14.70 -1.71
N MET A 80 2.64 -14.85 -3.02
CA MET A 80 2.04 -13.89 -3.95
C MET A 80 0.54 -13.74 -3.75
N TYR A 81 0.05 -12.56 -4.11
CA TYR A 81 -1.37 -12.25 -4.07
C TYR A 81 -1.86 -11.93 -5.48
N LYS A 82 -3.17 -12.07 -5.69
CA LYS A 82 -3.81 -11.62 -6.92
C LYS A 82 -4.34 -10.20 -6.74
N LYS A 83 -4.88 -9.93 -5.57
CA LYS A 83 -5.37 -8.61 -5.20
C LYS A 83 -4.90 -8.31 -3.80
N ALA A 84 -4.60 -7.05 -3.55
CA ALA A 84 -4.26 -6.58 -2.22
C ALA A 84 -4.72 -5.14 -2.08
N THR A 85 -4.95 -4.73 -0.85
CA THR A 85 -5.30 -3.36 -0.54
C THR A 85 -4.45 -2.87 0.61
N LEU A 86 -4.05 -1.61 0.52
CA LEU A 86 -3.42 -0.92 1.63
C LEU A 86 -4.30 0.26 1.99
N ARG A 87 -4.79 0.28 3.21
CA ARG A 87 -5.59 1.36 3.71
C ARG A 87 -4.78 2.17 4.70
N VAL A 88 -4.81 3.49 4.56
CA VAL A 88 -4.19 4.39 5.52
C VAL A 88 -5.26 5.33 6.05
N TRP A 89 -5.14 5.72 7.31
CA TRP A 89 -6.09 6.65 7.91
C TRP A 89 -5.44 7.42 9.06
N LEU A 90 -5.95 8.63 9.26
CA LEU A 90 -5.50 9.48 10.35
C LEU A 90 -6.34 9.17 11.59
N SER A 91 -5.69 8.78 12.67
CA SER A 91 -6.38 8.44 13.90
C SER A 91 -6.77 9.69 14.68
N GLU A 92 -7.60 9.52 15.72
CA GLU A 92 -8.00 10.62 16.59
C GLU A 92 -6.81 11.28 17.27
N GLU A 93 -5.72 10.55 17.42
CA GLU A 93 -4.49 11.07 18.00
C GLU A 93 -3.61 11.80 17.01
N SER A 94 -4.13 12.06 15.82
CA SER A 94 -3.39 12.70 14.72
C SER A 94 -2.18 11.88 14.26
N LYS A 95 -2.30 10.57 14.34
CA LYS A 95 -1.27 9.66 13.86
C LYS A 95 -1.79 8.85 12.70
N TRP A 96 -0.98 8.68 11.68
CA TRP A 96 -1.34 7.85 10.54
C TRP A 96 -1.17 6.38 10.89
N LYS A 97 -2.17 5.60 10.52
CA LYS A 97 -2.16 4.14 10.69
C LYS A 97 -2.39 3.49 9.35
N PHE A 98 -1.99 2.25 9.22
CA PHE A 98 -2.18 1.53 7.96
C PHE A 98 -2.51 0.06 8.22
N GLN A 99 -3.17 -0.53 7.23
CA GLN A 99 -3.53 -1.95 7.24
C GLN A 99 -3.37 -2.50 5.84
N PHE A 100 -2.65 -3.59 5.71
CA PHE A 100 -2.44 -4.28 4.43
C PHE A 100 -3.22 -5.58 4.44
N GLU A 101 -3.99 -5.81 3.37
CA GLU A 101 -4.76 -7.04 3.19
C GLU A 101 -4.44 -7.65 1.85
N ARG A 102 -4.28 -8.96 1.84
CA ARG A 102 -4.01 -9.72 0.62
C ARG A 102 -5.18 -10.62 0.28
#